data_7323e39f1a917fec3248c9a49fbe8c4c
#
_entry.id   7323e39f1a917fec3248c9a49fbe8c4c
#
_cell.length_a   1.000
_cell.length_b   1.000
_cell.length_c   1.000
_cell.angle_alpha   90.00
_cell.angle_beta   90.00
_cell.angle_gamma   90.00
#
_symmetry.space_group_name_H-M   'P 1'
#
loop_
_entity.id
_entity.type
_entity.pdbx_description
1 polymer ?
#
loop_
_entity_poly.entity_id
_entity_poly.type
_entity_poly.pdbx_seq_one_letter_code
_entity_poly.pdbx_strand_id
1 'polypeptide(L)'
;MANMRMDKNPMPEQDPVVRAGNFDEVALGYTPEMAMDEAKRCLNCHNMPCRTGCPVSVRIPEFIAKVAEGDFDAAYEIITSTNSLPAVCGRVCPQEKQCESKCVRGIKGESVGIGRLERFVADYHMNKEVKDEVKAPESNGHRIAIVGSGPASLTCAGDLRKMGYDVTIFEAFHKSGGVLVYGIPQFRLPKEIVAAEIENLKAMGVKIINNAIIGKSETVDELFADGYEAVFIGSGAGLPQFLHIPGENLLGVYSANELLTRVNLMKAYRDDYDTPIKHFHNVCVVGAGNVAMDAARSAKRLGAKE
;
A
#
# COMPACT_ATOMS: atom_id res chain seq x y z
N MET A 1 -24.81 12.92 17.90
CA MET A 1 -25.84 12.31 17.03
C MET A 1 -25.20 11.94 15.70
N ALA A 2 -25.57 10.82 15.07
CA ALA A 2 -25.05 10.42 13.78
C ALA A 2 -25.43 11.46 12.70
N ASN A 3 -24.47 11.78 11.81
CA ASN A 3 -24.73 12.61 10.64
C ASN A 3 -25.46 11.75 9.59
N MET A 4 -26.71 12.10 9.27
CA MET A 4 -27.55 11.32 8.36
C MET A 4 -27.40 11.72 6.87
N ARG A 5 -26.44 12.59 6.54
CA ARG A 5 -26.15 12.94 5.14
C ARG A 5 -25.94 11.69 4.28
N MET A 6 -26.56 11.64 3.11
CA MET A 6 -26.53 10.45 2.23
C MET A 6 -25.17 10.29 1.52
N ASP A 7 -24.56 11.38 1.14
CA ASP A 7 -23.28 11.39 0.40
C ASP A 7 -22.09 11.41 1.37
N LYS A 8 -21.00 10.73 1.00
CA LYS A 8 -19.74 10.80 1.75
C LYS A 8 -19.00 12.11 1.45
N ASN A 9 -18.13 12.54 2.34
CA ASN A 9 -17.27 13.68 2.07
C ASN A 9 -16.43 13.42 0.80
N PRO A 10 -16.42 14.34 -0.17
CA PRO A 10 -15.57 14.19 -1.35
C PRO A 10 -14.10 14.13 -0.93
N MET A 11 -13.31 13.30 -1.60
CA MET A 11 -11.87 13.33 -1.44
C MET A 11 -11.33 14.57 -2.15
N PRO A 12 -10.59 15.45 -1.48
CA PRO A 12 -9.86 16.50 -2.17
C PRO A 12 -8.84 15.89 -3.14
N GLU A 13 -8.83 16.38 -4.37
CA GLU A 13 -7.97 15.87 -5.43
C GLU A 13 -7.33 17.02 -6.22
N GLN A 14 -6.17 16.76 -6.83
CA GLN A 14 -5.59 17.67 -7.80
C GLN A 14 -6.54 17.89 -8.98
N ASP A 15 -6.52 19.10 -9.54
CA ASP A 15 -7.23 19.42 -10.78
C ASP A 15 -6.88 18.39 -11.88
N PRO A 16 -7.87 17.89 -12.66
CA PRO A 16 -7.65 16.85 -13.68
C PRO A 16 -6.62 17.22 -14.76
N VAL A 17 -6.51 18.49 -15.14
CA VAL A 17 -5.54 18.94 -16.13
C VAL A 17 -4.15 18.98 -15.52
N VAL A 18 -4.03 19.51 -14.30
CA VAL A 18 -2.76 19.61 -13.56
C VAL A 18 -2.19 18.24 -13.28
N ARG A 19 -3.00 17.33 -12.73
CA ARG A 19 -2.55 15.98 -12.37
C ARG A 19 -2.14 15.10 -13.56
N ALA A 20 -2.59 15.42 -14.76
CA ALA A 20 -2.21 14.71 -15.98
C ALA A 20 -0.77 14.98 -16.42
N GLY A 21 -0.13 16.04 -15.90
CA GLY A 21 1.24 16.45 -16.23
C GLY A 21 2.28 16.25 -15.13
N ASN A 22 1.91 15.66 -13.99
CA ASN A 22 2.84 15.46 -12.88
C ASN A 22 2.70 14.07 -12.24
N PHE A 23 3.64 13.72 -11.36
CA PHE A 23 3.64 12.44 -10.61
C PHE A 23 3.31 12.62 -9.11
N ASP A 24 2.86 13.81 -8.69
CA ASP A 24 2.45 14.05 -7.32
C ASP A 24 1.18 13.29 -6.96
N GLU A 25 0.97 13.00 -5.68
CA GLU A 25 -0.19 12.25 -5.21
C GLU A 25 -1.49 12.96 -5.62
N VAL A 26 -2.38 12.25 -6.31
CA VAL A 26 -3.63 12.80 -6.85
C VAL A 26 -4.62 13.14 -5.74
N ALA A 27 -4.88 12.20 -4.84
CA ALA A 27 -5.78 12.40 -3.71
C ALA A 27 -5.02 13.10 -2.57
N LEU A 28 -5.56 14.22 -2.07
CA LEU A 28 -4.86 15.08 -1.11
C LEU A 28 -5.14 14.72 0.36
N GLY A 29 -6.08 13.81 0.60
CA GLY A 29 -6.45 13.41 1.96
C GLY A 29 -7.54 14.29 2.59
N TYR A 30 -8.06 13.88 3.74
CA TYR A 30 -9.00 14.66 4.51
C TYR A 30 -8.29 15.59 5.49
N THR A 31 -8.93 16.74 5.81
CA THR A 31 -8.60 17.52 6.99
C THR A 31 -9.20 16.85 8.24
N PRO A 32 -8.75 17.23 9.46
CA PRO A 32 -9.36 16.74 10.70
C PRO A 32 -10.88 16.95 10.75
N GLU A 33 -11.37 18.11 10.32
CA GLU A 33 -12.80 18.45 10.30
C GLU A 33 -13.57 17.57 9.32
N MET A 34 -13.02 17.34 8.13
CA MET A 34 -13.61 16.45 7.11
C MET A 34 -13.67 15.01 7.62
N ALA A 35 -12.61 14.54 8.27
CA ALA A 35 -12.53 13.19 8.82
C ALA A 35 -13.56 13.00 9.95
N MET A 36 -13.64 13.93 10.89
CA MET A 36 -14.62 13.89 11.96
C MET A 36 -16.07 13.96 11.46
N ASP A 37 -16.34 14.78 10.45
CA ASP A 37 -17.69 14.87 9.83
C ASP A 37 -18.05 13.56 9.11
N GLU A 38 -17.13 12.99 8.34
CA GLU A 38 -17.34 11.68 7.68
C GLU A 38 -17.51 10.55 8.70
N ALA A 39 -16.71 10.54 9.76
CA ALA A 39 -16.79 9.56 10.83
C ALA A 39 -18.16 9.55 11.52
N LYS A 40 -18.77 10.75 11.72
CA LYS A 40 -20.12 10.88 12.29
C LYS A 40 -21.22 10.27 11.41
N ARG A 41 -20.95 9.93 10.15
CA ARG A 41 -21.91 9.18 9.31
C ARG A 41 -22.01 7.70 9.69
N CYS A 42 -21.04 7.18 10.44
CA CYS A 42 -21.07 5.79 10.89
C CYS A 42 -22.21 5.54 11.87
N LEU A 43 -22.98 4.48 11.64
CA LEU A 43 -24.13 4.09 12.50
C LEU A 43 -23.71 3.24 13.69
N ASN A 44 -22.42 2.91 13.83
CA ASN A 44 -21.90 2.01 14.85
C ASN A 44 -22.72 0.70 14.97
N CYS A 45 -22.89 0.00 13.84
CA CYS A 45 -23.76 -1.17 13.74
C CYS A 45 -23.30 -2.29 14.68
N HIS A 46 -24.22 -2.85 15.46
CA HIS A 46 -23.92 -3.95 16.40
C HIS A 46 -23.28 -5.17 15.70
N ASN A 47 -23.77 -5.55 14.51
CA ASN A 47 -23.25 -6.70 13.75
C ASN A 47 -21.98 -6.40 12.94
N MET A 48 -21.51 -5.15 12.92
CA MET A 48 -20.27 -4.72 12.27
C MET A 48 -20.01 -5.35 10.88
N PRO A 49 -20.94 -5.27 9.89
CA PRO A 49 -20.79 -5.98 8.62
C PRO A 49 -19.56 -5.50 7.83
N CYS A 50 -19.13 -4.25 7.98
CA CYS A 50 -17.90 -3.75 7.39
C CYS A 50 -16.66 -4.50 7.87
N ARG A 51 -16.60 -4.95 9.12
CA ARG A 51 -15.49 -5.76 9.65
C ARG A 51 -15.35 -7.09 8.91
N THR A 52 -16.46 -7.76 8.60
CA THR A 52 -16.44 -9.03 7.85
C THR A 52 -16.01 -8.84 6.39
N GLY A 53 -16.10 -7.63 5.86
CA GLY A 53 -15.58 -7.27 4.55
C GLY A 53 -14.09 -6.90 4.53
N CYS A 54 -13.45 -6.76 5.69
CA CYS A 54 -12.02 -6.47 5.80
C CYS A 54 -11.22 -7.77 5.95
N PRO A 55 -10.28 -8.08 5.04
CA PRO A 55 -9.49 -9.33 5.09
C PRO A 55 -8.69 -9.50 6.39
N VAL A 56 -8.26 -8.40 7.01
CA VAL A 56 -7.50 -8.41 8.27
C VAL A 56 -8.38 -8.06 9.48
N SER A 57 -9.70 -8.00 9.31
CA SER A 57 -10.70 -7.83 10.37
C SER A 57 -10.48 -6.61 11.26
N VAL A 58 -10.05 -5.47 10.71
CA VAL A 58 -9.94 -4.20 11.44
C VAL A 58 -11.25 -3.90 12.16
N ARG A 59 -11.15 -3.43 13.39
CA ARG A 59 -12.31 -3.04 14.24
C ARG A 59 -12.87 -1.69 13.78
N ILE A 60 -13.47 -1.70 12.55
CA ILE A 60 -13.84 -0.49 11.80
C ILE A 60 -14.78 0.43 12.58
N PRO A 61 -15.90 0.00 13.17
CA PRO A 61 -16.76 0.91 13.93
C PRO A 61 -16.05 1.57 15.12
N GLU A 62 -15.13 0.84 15.75
CA GLU A 62 -14.40 1.34 16.93
C GLU A 62 -13.41 2.45 16.53
N PHE A 63 -12.57 2.24 15.50
CA PHE A 63 -11.65 3.30 15.09
C PHE A 63 -12.40 4.53 14.55
N ILE A 64 -13.52 4.33 13.82
CA ILE A 64 -14.35 5.44 13.32
C ILE A 64 -14.98 6.23 14.46
N ALA A 65 -15.41 5.55 15.52
CA ALA A 65 -15.92 6.24 16.70
C ALA A 65 -14.84 7.16 17.32
N LYS A 66 -13.59 6.67 17.41
CA LYS A 66 -12.45 7.47 17.88
C LYS A 66 -12.15 8.66 16.97
N VAL A 67 -12.22 8.48 15.66
CA VAL A 67 -12.10 9.62 14.71
C VAL A 67 -13.22 10.64 14.95
N ALA A 68 -14.46 10.20 15.16
CA ALA A 68 -15.58 11.12 15.42
C ALA A 68 -15.43 11.90 16.73
N GLU A 69 -14.72 11.35 17.72
CA GLU A 69 -14.36 11.99 18.99
C GLU A 69 -13.16 12.95 18.86
N GLY A 70 -12.38 12.86 17.76
CA GLY A 70 -11.13 13.60 17.59
C GLY A 70 -9.92 12.93 18.24
N ASP A 71 -10.07 11.69 18.73
CA ASP A 71 -9.01 10.87 19.32
C ASP A 71 -8.34 10.02 18.24
N PHE A 72 -7.50 10.68 17.43
CA PHE A 72 -6.87 10.05 16.26
C PHE A 72 -5.79 9.03 16.64
N ASP A 73 -5.18 9.18 17.82
CA ASP A 73 -4.18 8.24 18.31
C ASP A 73 -4.79 6.92 18.72
N ALA A 74 -5.86 6.94 19.49
CA ALA A 74 -6.60 5.72 19.81
C ALA A 74 -7.19 5.06 18.53
N ALA A 75 -7.59 5.85 17.53
CA ALA A 75 -8.01 5.33 16.24
C ALA A 75 -6.86 4.58 15.53
N TYR A 76 -5.64 5.13 15.54
CA TYR A 76 -4.46 4.50 14.98
C TYR A 76 -4.11 3.18 15.68
N GLU A 77 -4.11 3.15 17.01
CA GLU A 77 -3.87 1.93 17.78
C GLU A 77 -4.88 0.81 17.44
N ILE A 78 -6.16 1.18 17.27
CA ILE A 78 -7.20 0.22 16.89
C ILE A 78 -6.92 -0.36 15.50
N ILE A 79 -6.56 0.47 14.51
CA ILE A 79 -6.25 0.02 13.16
C ILE A 79 -5.01 -0.88 13.18
N THR A 80 -3.94 -0.44 13.81
CA THR A 80 -2.63 -1.14 13.80
C THR A 80 -2.62 -2.40 14.66
N SER A 81 -3.65 -2.62 15.47
CA SER A 81 -3.81 -3.90 16.19
C SER A 81 -3.93 -5.12 15.25
N THR A 82 -4.41 -4.94 14.03
CA THR A 82 -4.56 -6.01 13.03
C THR A 82 -4.05 -5.65 11.64
N ASN A 83 -3.75 -4.38 11.35
CA ASN A 83 -3.22 -3.92 10.07
C ASN A 83 -1.83 -3.31 10.25
N SER A 84 -0.81 -3.95 9.69
CA SER A 84 0.58 -3.49 9.78
C SER A 84 0.98 -2.44 8.74
N LEU A 85 0.09 -2.09 7.78
CA LEU A 85 0.36 -1.14 6.69
C LEU A 85 -0.84 -0.18 6.47
N PRO A 86 -1.27 0.57 7.49
CA PRO A 86 -2.50 1.36 7.41
C PRO A 86 -2.44 2.48 6.36
N ALA A 87 -1.30 3.16 6.19
CA ALA A 87 -1.17 4.23 5.21
C ALA A 87 -1.19 3.71 3.76
N VAL A 88 -0.70 2.51 3.53
CA VAL A 88 -0.81 1.81 2.25
C VAL A 88 -2.24 1.35 2.01
N CYS A 89 -2.87 0.69 2.98
CA CYS A 89 -4.24 0.18 2.86
C CYS A 89 -5.24 1.32 2.62
N GLY A 90 -5.12 2.43 3.33
CA GLY A 90 -5.98 3.61 3.13
C GLY A 90 -5.91 4.21 1.73
N ARG A 91 -4.82 3.95 0.96
CA ARG A 91 -4.61 4.46 -0.41
C ARG A 91 -4.96 3.47 -1.51
N VAL A 92 -4.65 2.18 -1.33
CA VAL A 92 -4.66 1.23 -2.46
C VAL A 92 -5.53 -0.01 -2.25
N CYS A 93 -6.06 -0.23 -1.05
CA CYS A 93 -7.01 -1.29 -0.79
C CYS A 93 -8.31 -1.02 -1.58
N PRO A 94 -8.91 -2.01 -2.26
CA PRO A 94 -10.18 -1.84 -3.00
C PRO A 94 -11.37 -1.82 -2.03
N GLN A 95 -11.45 -0.80 -1.17
CA GLN A 95 -12.44 -0.70 -0.09
C GLN A 95 -13.88 -0.79 -0.60
N GLU A 96 -14.15 -0.24 -1.80
CA GLU A 96 -15.45 -0.27 -2.47
C GLU A 96 -15.94 -1.70 -2.78
N LYS A 97 -15.02 -2.67 -2.85
CA LYS A 97 -15.33 -4.10 -3.03
C LYS A 97 -15.20 -4.93 -1.75
N GLN A 98 -14.66 -4.35 -0.70
CA GLN A 98 -14.38 -5.00 0.58
C GLN A 98 -15.25 -4.41 1.71
N CYS A 99 -14.64 -3.67 2.64
CA CYS A 99 -15.32 -3.14 3.82
C CYS A 99 -16.47 -2.17 3.49
N GLU A 100 -16.27 -1.25 2.52
CA GLU A 100 -17.30 -0.28 2.14
C GLU A 100 -18.49 -0.93 1.44
N SER A 101 -18.28 -2.03 0.66
CA SER A 101 -19.38 -2.77 0.04
C SER A 101 -20.35 -3.39 1.06
N LYS A 102 -19.90 -3.60 2.29
CA LYS A 102 -20.69 -4.18 3.39
C LYS A 102 -21.30 -3.09 4.30
N CYS A 103 -21.00 -1.83 4.06
CA CYS A 103 -21.50 -0.75 4.89
C CYS A 103 -23.01 -0.56 4.74
N VAL A 104 -23.74 -0.58 5.86
CA VAL A 104 -25.21 -0.43 5.89
C VAL A 104 -25.66 0.91 5.27
N ARG A 105 -24.83 1.97 5.39
CA ARG A 105 -25.12 3.25 4.74
C ARG A 105 -25.22 3.15 3.21
N GLY A 106 -24.48 2.22 2.61
CA GLY A 106 -24.49 1.96 1.16
C GLY A 106 -25.82 1.40 0.62
N ILE A 107 -26.76 1.01 1.47
CA ILE A 107 -28.08 0.48 1.06
C ILE A 107 -28.99 1.62 0.51
N LYS A 108 -28.93 2.82 1.12
CA LYS A 108 -29.80 3.94 0.76
C LYS A 108 -29.05 5.18 0.25
N GLY A 109 -27.73 5.18 0.32
CA GLY A 109 -26.86 6.28 -0.09
C GLY A 109 -25.44 5.77 -0.31
N GLU A 110 -24.44 6.63 -0.09
CA GLU A 110 -23.06 6.20 -0.13
C GLU A 110 -22.60 5.57 1.19
N SER A 111 -21.78 4.51 1.09
CA SER A 111 -21.07 3.95 2.24
C SER A 111 -20.28 5.03 3.00
N VAL A 112 -19.94 4.76 4.25
CA VAL A 112 -18.92 5.57 4.94
C VAL A 112 -17.59 5.41 4.22
N GLY A 113 -16.83 6.48 4.06
CA GLY A 113 -15.51 6.49 3.45
C GLY A 113 -14.45 5.86 4.36
N ILE A 114 -14.57 4.55 4.58
CA ILE A 114 -13.75 3.81 5.56
C ILE A 114 -12.26 3.91 5.22
N GLY A 115 -11.89 3.67 3.96
CA GLY A 115 -10.51 3.78 3.52
C GLY A 115 -9.97 5.20 3.58
N ARG A 116 -10.83 6.21 3.33
CA ARG A 116 -10.45 7.63 3.47
C ARG A 116 -10.14 8.00 4.91
N LEU A 117 -10.91 7.45 5.86
CA LEU A 117 -10.69 7.64 7.30
C LEU A 117 -9.44 6.88 7.77
N GLU A 118 -9.24 5.65 7.32
CA GLU A 118 -8.03 4.87 7.61
C GLU A 118 -6.77 5.60 7.12
N ARG A 119 -6.80 6.12 5.88
CA ARG A 119 -5.73 6.96 5.34
C ARG A 119 -5.49 8.20 6.21
N PHE A 120 -6.54 8.93 6.54
CA PHE A 120 -6.42 10.13 7.36
C PHE A 120 -5.73 9.84 8.70
N VAL A 121 -6.15 8.79 9.39
CA VAL A 121 -5.57 8.39 10.68
C VAL A 121 -4.09 8.04 10.55
N ALA A 122 -3.74 7.28 9.50
CA ALA A 122 -2.36 6.90 9.23
C ALA A 122 -1.48 8.11 8.89
N ASP A 123 -1.97 9.01 8.03
CA ASP A 123 -1.25 10.24 7.64
C ASP A 123 -1.08 11.19 8.84
N TYR A 124 -2.12 11.32 9.68
CA TYR A 124 -2.05 12.11 10.91
C TYR A 124 -0.93 11.60 11.83
N HIS A 125 -0.89 10.28 12.05
CA HIS A 125 0.14 9.67 12.89
C HIS A 125 1.55 9.83 12.30
N MET A 126 1.72 9.64 10.98
CA MET A 126 3.00 9.79 10.30
C MET A 126 3.56 11.22 10.36
N ASN A 127 2.68 12.22 10.36
CA ASN A 127 3.04 13.64 10.33
C ASN A 127 3.17 14.28 11.72
N LYS A 128 3.06 13.52 12.80
CA LYS A 128 3.32 14.04 14.15
C LYS A 128 4.74 14.57 14.27
N GLU A 129 4.87 15.75 14.91
CA GLU A 129 6.20 16.35 15.21
C GLU A 129 7.01 15.49 16.18
N VAL A 130 6.32 14.90 17.18
CA VAL A 130 6.92 13.98 18.13
C VAL A 130 6.42 12.58 17.78
N LYS A 131 7.31 11.74 17.31
CA LYS A 131 7.00 10.33 17.06
C LYS A 131 6.99 9.56 18.36
N ASP A 132 5.96 8.77 18.55
CA ASP A 132 5.91 7.82 19.66
C ASP A 132 7.08 6.83 19.54
N GLU A 133 7.74 6.54 20.65
CA GLU A 133 8.85 5.56 20.67
C GLU A 133 8.28 4.17 20.36
N VAL A 134 8.66 3.61 19.22
CA VAL A 134 8.30 2.25 18.84
C VAL A 134 9.08 1.29 19.71
N LYS A 135 8.43 0.73 20.72
CA LYS A 135 9.06 -0.32 21.57
C LYS A 135 9.11 -1.63 20.79
N ALA A 136 10.31 -2.09 20.50
CA ALA A 136 10.50 -3.42 19.96
C ALA A 136 10.04 -4.46 21.00
N PRO A 137 9.17 -5.43 20.64
CA PRO A 137 8.81 -6.52 21.55
C PRO A 137 10.04 -7.33 21.96
N GLU A 138 10.02 -7.91 23.16
CA GLU A 138 11.08 -8.84 23.57
C GLU A 138 11.15 -10.04 22.63
N SER A 139 12.38 -10.53 22.39
CA SER A 139 12.57 -11.72 21.56
C SER A 139 12.12 -12.97 22.32
N ASN A 140 11.39 -13.84 21.63
CA ASN A 140 11.04 -15.19 22.13
C ASN A 140 12.12 -16.24 21.82
N GLY A 141 13.23 -15.84 21.16
CA GLY A 141 14.35 -16.68 20.78
C GLY A 141 14.17 -17.45 19.47
N HIS A 142 13.02 -17.37 18.80
CA HIS A 142 12.75 -18.07 17.55
C HIS A 142 12.98 -17.16 16.33
N ARG A 143 13.69 -17.69 15.33
CA ARG A 143 14.09 -16.94 14.13
C ARG A 143 13.29 -17.35 12.90
N ILE A 144 12.70 -16.37 12.20
CA ILE A 144 11.89 -16.59 10.99
C ILE A 144 12.50 -15.83 9.81
N ALA A 145 12.69 -16.52 8.69
CA ALA A 145 13.07 -15.92 7.42
C ALA A 145 11.84 -15.62 6.57
N ILE A 146 11.86 -14.49 5.88
CA ILE A 146 10.81 -14.09 4.92
C ILE A 146 11.48 -13.78 3.59
N VAL A 147 11.03 -14.43 2.51
CA VAL A 147 11.54 -14.25 1.15
C VAL A 147 10.66 -13.28 0.38
N GLY A 148 11.23 -12.14 -0.02
CA GLY A 148 10.52 -11.01 -0.64
C GLY A 148 10.05 -9.99 0.39
N SER A 149 9.86 -8.74 -0.02
CA SER A 149 9.44 -7.62 0.82
C SER A 149 8.14 -6.95 0.35
N GLY A 150 7.31 -7.67 -0.40
CA GLY A 150 6.01 -7.18 -0.82
C GLY A 150 5.02 -7.04 0.34
N PRO A 151 3.78 -6.55 0.10
CA PRO A 151 2.81 -6.27 1.16
C PRO A 151 2.51 -7.49 2.04
N ALA A 152 2.44 -8.70 1.47
CA ALA A 152 2.23 -9.93 2.25
C ALA A 152 3.37 -10.19 3.23
N SER A 153 4.61 -10.03 2.77
CA SER A 153 5.82 -10.22 3.57
C SER A 153 5.96 -9.18 4.67
N LEU A 154 5.70 -7.91 4.35
CA LEU A 154 5.75 -6.82 5.34
C LEU A 154 4.70 -7.02 6.44
N THR A 155 3.47 -7.43 6.07
CA THR A 155 2.42 -7.74 7.04
C THR A 155 2.80 -8.93 7.91
N CYS A 156 3.27 -10.03 7.30
CA CYS A 156 3.73 -11.22 8.02
C CYS A 156 4.87 -10.85 9.00
N ALA A 157 5.83 -10.05 8.56
CA ALA A 157 6.93 -9.60 9.40
C ALA A 157 6.45 -8.78 10.61
N GLY A 158 5.54 -7.83 10.39
CA GLY A 158 4.96 -7.01 11.45
C GLY A 158 4.21 -7.85 12.49
N ASP A 159 3.37 -8.77 12.02
CA ASP A 159 2.58 -9.61 12.91
C ASP A 159 3.47 -10.59 13.72
N LEU A 160 4.42 -11.24 13.07
CA LEU A 160 5.38 -12.12 13.76
C LEU A 160 6.24 -11.35 14.76
N ARG A 161 6.68 -10.14 14.40
CA ARG A 161 7.48 -9.33 15.31
C ARG A 161 6.69 -8.89 16.55
N LYS A 162 5.41 -8.55 16.40
CA LYS A 162 4.51 -8.27 17.54
C LYS A 162 4.37 -9.47 18.49
N MET A 163 4.52 -10.70 17.97
CA MET A 163 4.51 -11.94 18.75
C MET A 163 5.88 -12.28 19.37
N GLY A 164 6.91 -11.46 19.16
CA GLY A 164 8.24 -11.64 19.72
C GLY A 164 9.22 -12.41 18.84
N TYR A 165 8.84 -12.88 17.65
CA TYR A 165 9.77 -13.58 16.75
C TYR A 165 10.87 -12.66 16.22
N ASP A 166 12.07 -13.19 16.05
CA ASP A 166 13.16 -12.49 15.37
C ASP A 166 13.04 -12.70 13.86
N VAL A 167 12.61 -11.65 13.16
CA VAL A 167 12.25 -11.71 11.75
C VAL A 167 13.32 -11.09 10.87
N THR A 168 13.74 -11.81 9.82
CA THR A 168 14.60 -11.28 8.76
C THR A 168 13.92 -11.42 7.40
N ILE A 169 13.79 -10.31 6.67
CA ILE A 169 13.29 -10.27 5.31
C ILE A 169 14.48 -10.26 4.33
N PHE A 170 14.47 -11.14 3.35
CA PHE A 170 15.41 -11.20 2.24
C PHE A 170 14.73 -10.68 0.97
N GLU A 171 15.22 -9.57 0.44
CA GLU A 171 14.64 -8.90 -0.74
C GLU A 171 15.62 -8.96 -1.93
N ALA A 172 15.13 -9.38 -3.07
CA ALA A 172 15.95 -9.50 -4.27
C ALA A 172 16.38 -8.14 -4.85
N PHE A 173 15.55 -7.11 -4.73
CA PHE A 173 15.85 -5.77 -5.22
C PHE A 173 16.67 -4.95 -4.22
N HIS A 174 17.23 -3.84 -4.75
CA HIS A 174 17.98 -2.87 -3.94
C HIS A 174 17.09 -2.02 -3.01
N LYS A 175 15.76 -2.09 -3.19
CA LYS A 175 14.75 -1.42 -2.34
C LYS A 175 13.64 -2.38 -1.97
N SER A 176 13.29 -2.36 -0.69
CA SER A 176 12.18 -3.13 -0.14
C SER A 176 10.83 -2.48 -0.46
N GLY A 177 9.77 -3.30 -0.45
CA GLY A 177 8.39 -2.88 -0.67
C GLY A 177 7.69 -3.64 -1.82
N GLY A 178 8.43 -4.38 -2.62
CA GLY A 178 7.87 -5.17 -3.73
C GLY A 178 7.01 -4.32 -4.66
N VAL A 179 5.83 -4.80 -5.01
CA VAL A 179 4.88 -4.11 -5.90
C VAL A 179 4.49 -2.70 -5.43
N LEU A 180 4.55 -2.42 -4.14
CA LEU A 180 4.27 -1.08 -3.60
C LEU A 180 5.29 -0.05 -4.09
N VAL A 181 6.51 -0.48 -4.40
CA VAL A 181 7.59 0.38 -4.85
C VAL A 181 7.79 0.31 -6.36
N TYR A 182 7.83 -0.89 -6.96
CA TYR A 182 8.08 -1.02 -8.40
C TYR A 182 6.83 -0.92 -9.26
N GLY A 183 5.64 -1.33 -8.76
CA GLY A 183 4.43 -1.47 -9.57
C GLY A 183 3.46 -0.31 -9.44
N ILE A 184 3.09 0.07 -8.23
CA ILE A 184 2.08 1.12 -8.01
C ILE A 184 2.71 2.50 -8.25
N PRO A 185 2.12 3.37 -9.10
CA PRO A 185 2.68 4.67 -9.41
C PRO A 185 2.76 5.63 -8.22
N GLN A 186 3.75 6.55 -8.28
CA GLN A 186 3.97 7.61 -7.28
C GLN A 186 2.70 8.43 -7.03
N PHE A 187 1.95 8.76 -8.07
CA PHE A 187 0.72 9.56 -7.99
C PHE A 187 -0.46 8.85 -7.31
N ARG A 188 -0.35 7.54 -7.03
CA ARG A 188 -1.33 6.75 -6.25
C ARG A 188 -0.83 6.37 -4.87
N LEU A 189 0.45 6.02 -4.79
CA LEU A 189 1.12 5.60 -3.57
C LEU A 189 2.52 6.21 -3.53
N PRO A 190 2.69 7.36 -2.88
CA PRO A 190 4.00 7.99 -2.70
C PRO A 190 5.00 7.03 -2.07
N LYS A 191 6.23 7.00 -2.59
CA LYS A 191 7.25 6.05 -2.12
C LYS A 191 7.76 6.38 -0.72
N GLU A 192 7.60 7.63 -0.32
CA GLU A 192 7.90 8.13 1.03
C GLU A 192 6.99 7.47 2.07
N ILE A 193 5.72 7.25 1.73
CA ILE A 193 4.74 6.56 2.59
C ILE A 193 5.17 5.10 2.79
N VAL A 194 5.53 4.41 1.71
CA VAL A 194 6.00 3.01 1.80
C VAL A 194 7.29 2.91 2.60
N ALA A 195 8.20 3.86 2.40
CA ALA A 195 9.45 3.91 3.16
C ALA A 195 9.18 4.10 4.66
N ALA A 196 8.27 5.00 5.03
CA ALA A 196 7.92 5.23 6.43
C ALA A 196 7.32 4.00 7.10
N GLU A 197 6.42 3.27 6.41
CA GLU A 197 5.88 2.00 6.93
C GLU A 197 6.98 0.94 7.14
N ILE A 198 7.94 0.85 6.21
CA ILE A 198 9.08 -0.06 6.33
C ILE A 198 9.99 0.34 7.48
N GLU A 199 10.26 1.62 7.68
CA GLU A 199 11.08 2.10 8.81
C GLU A 199 10.39 1.84 10.15
N ASN A 200 9.06 1.91 10.24
CA ASN A 200 8.32 1.50 11.43
C ASN A 200 8.54 0.01 11.74
N LEU A 201 8.52 -0.87 10.73
CA LEU A 201 8.84 -2.30 10.92
C LEU A 201 10.28 -2.53 11.39
N LYS A 202 11.25 -1.79 10.84
CA LYS A 202 12.64 -1.84 11.28
C LYS A 202 12.80 -1.34 12.72
N ALA A 203 12.10 -0.28 13.10
CA ALA A 203 12.09 0.23 14.47
C ALA A 203 11.53 -0.81 15.46
N MET A 204 10.58 -1.65 15.03
CA MET A 204 10.12 -2.80 15.82
C MET A 204 11.14 -3.93 15.92
N GLY A 205 12.26 -3.87 15.18
CA GLY A 205 13.33 -4.89 15.20
C GLY A 205 13.29 -5.87 14.02
N VAL A 206 12.48 -5.65 12.99
CA VAL A 206 12.56 -6.45 11.75
C VAL A 206 13.85 -6.14 11.01
N LYS A 207 14.64 -7.16 10.68
CA LYS A 207 15.84 -7.04 9.85
C LYS A 207 15.45 -7.15 8.37
N ILE A 208 16.04 -6.33 7.51
CA ILE A 208 15.81 -6.40 6.06
C ILE A 208 17.15 -6.41 5.34
N ILE A 209 17.37 -7.42 4.51
CA ILE A 209 18.56 -7.63 3.70
C ILE A 209 18.16 -7.49 2.24
N ASN A 210 18.57 -6.40 1.61
CA ASN A 210 18.35 -6.15 0.20
C ASN A 210 19.44 -6.81 -0.66
N ASN A 211 19.19 -6.99 -1.96
CA ASN A 211 20.06 -7.64 -2.94
C ASN A 211 20.34 -9.12 -2.60
N ALA A 212 19.42 -9.78 -1.91
CA ALA A 212 19.48 -11.18 -1.54
C ALA A 212 18.46 -11.99 -2.35
N ILE A 213 18.94 -12.78 -3.31
CA ILE A 213 18.09 -13.58 -4.21
C ILE A 213 18.06 -15.02 -3.70
N ILE A 214 17.08 -15.33 -2.84
CA ILE A 214 16.92 -16.69 -2.30
C ILE A 214 16.61 -17.67 -3.43
N GLY A 215 17.33 -18.79 -3.44
CA GLY A 215 17.37 -19.76 -4.52
C GLY A 215 18.50 -19.50 -5.54
N LYS A 216 19.28 -18.40 -5.36
CA LYS A 216 20.47 -18.09 -6.18
C LYS A 216 21.68 -17.74 -5.33
N SER A 217 21.61 -16.71 -4.50
CA SER A 217 22.69 -16.32 -3.58
C SER A 217 22.74 -17.21 -2.34
N GLU A 218 21.60 -17.71 -1.92
CA GLU A 218 21.40 -18.57 -0.77
C GLU A 218 20.14 -19.40 -1.00
N THR A 219 20.14 -20.65 -0.59
CA THR A 219 19.00 -21.57 -0.73
C THR A 219 18.12 -21.57 0.53
N VAL A 220 16.91 -22.12 0.44
CA VAL A 220 16.04 -22.30 1.61
C VAL A 220 16.66 -23.26 2.63
N ASP A 221 17.36 -24.29 2.16
CA ASP A 221 18.05 -25.27 3.04
C ASP A 221 19.20 -24.60 3.81
N GLU A 222 19.94 -23.68 3.19
CA GLU A 222 20.97 -22.89 3.84
C GLU A 222 20.36 -21.94 4.89
N LEU A 223 19.20 -21.33 4.63
CA LEU A 223 18.50 -20.55 5.67
C LEU A 223 18.16 -21.39 6.91
N PHE A 224 17.71 -22.64 6.71
CA PHE A 224 17.50 -23.55 7.85
C PHE A 224 18.80 -23.90 8.55
N ALA A 225 19.90 -24.13 7.79
CA ALA A 225 21.22 -24.40 8.36
C ALA A 225 21.76 -23.21 9.17
N ASP A 226 21.41 -21.98 8.77
CA ASP A 226 21.75 -20.74 9.47
C ASP A 226 20.87 -20.50 10.72
N GLY A 227 19.98 -21.43 11.03
CA GLY A 227 19.18 -21.43 12.26
C GLY A 227 17.86 -20.67 12.17
N TYR A 228 17.32 -20.43 10.97
CA TYR A 228 15.92 -20.06 10.84
C TYR A 228 15.05 -21.31 11.00
N GLU A 229 13.98 -21.18 11.77
CA GLU A 229 13.09 -22.29 12.11
C GLU A 229 11.90 -22.42 11.16
N ALA A 230 11.57 -21.34 10.47
CA ALA A 230 10.55 -21.32 9.41
C ALA A 230 10.90 -20.30 8.33
N VAL A 231 10.39 -20.54 7.12
CA VAL A 231 10.56 -19.66 5.97
C VAL A 231 9.21 -19.33 5.38
N PHE A 232 8.86 -18.04 5.34
CA PHE A 232 7.69 -17.56 4.62
C PHE A 232 8.09 -17.12 3.21
N ILE A 233 7.45 -17.66 2.17
CA ILE A 233 7.73 -17.32 0.78
C ILE A 233 6.68 -16.33 0.27
N GLY A 234 7.08 -15.06 0.18
CA GLY A 234 6.28 -13.94 -0.31
C GLY A 234 6.88 -13.27 -1.53
N SER A 235 7.44 -14.06 -2.47
CA SER A 235 8.16 -13.57 -3.67
C SER A 235 7.28 -12.82 -4.67
N GLY A 236 5.95 -12.87 -4.54
CA GLY A 236 5.01 -12.21 -5.42
C GLY A 236 4.90 -12.84 -6.81
N ALA A 237 4.24 -12.13 -7.73
CA ALA A 237 4.01 -12.54 -9.12
C ALA A 237 4.54 -11.46 -10.09
N GLY A 238 5.81 -11.08 -9.92
CA GLY A 238 6.45 -10.01 -10.70
C GLY A 238 6.78 -10.38 -12.15
N LEU A 239 6.77 -11.67 -12.52
CA LEU A 239 7.04 -12.10 -13.89
C LEU A 239 5.86 -11.76 -14.79
N PRO A 240 6.08 -11.04 -15.91
CA PRO A 240 5.03 -10.72 -16.84
C PRO A 240 4.53 -11.96 -17.58
N GLN A 241 3.22 -11.99 -17.85
CA GLN A 241 2.65 -12.99 -18.77
C GLN A 241 2.49 -12.34 -20.14
N PHE A 242 3.04 -13.00 -21.16
CA PHE A 242 2.93 -12.58 -22.54
C PHE A 242 1.73 -13.24 -23.23
N LEU A 243 1.24 -12.60 -24.29
CA LEU A 243 0.05 -13.07 -25.03
C LEU A 243 0.38 -14.17 -26.05
N HIS A 244 1.68 -14.36 -26.36
CA HIS A 244 2.19 -15.31 -27.36
C HIS A 244 1.64 -15.04 -28.77
N ILE A 245 1.55 -13.76 -29.14
CA ILE A 245 1.10 -13.31 -30.46
C ILE A 245 2.27 -12.81 -31.32
N PRO A 246 2.14 -12.84 -32.66
CA PRO A 246 3.17 -12.30 -33.56
C PRO A 246 3.45 -10.81 -33.27
N GLY A 247 4.73 -10.45 -33.24
CA GLY A 247 5.17 -9.07 -33.00
C GLY A 247 5.38 -8.67 -31.57
N GLU A 248 5.10 -9.54 -30.59
CA GLU A 248 5.25 -9.23 -29.15
C GLU A 248 6.71 -8.97 -28.74
N ASN A 249 7.69 -9.46 -29.55
CA ASN A 249 9.12 -9.25 -29.35
C ASN A 249 9.70 -8.07 -30.13
N LEU A 250 8.87 -7.26 -30.79
CA LEU A 250 9.31 -6.09 -31.55
C LEU A 250 9.72 -4.94 -30.63
N LEU A 251 10.60 -4.07 -31.13
CA LEU A 251 10.99 -2.84 -30.41
C LEU A 251 9.78 -1.94 -30.20
N GLY A 252 9.62 -1.47 -28.96
CA GLY A 252 8.48 -0.64 -28.57
C GLY A 252 7.32 -1.41 -27.92
N VAL A 253 7.42 -2.76 -27.88
CA VAL A 253 6.52 -3.60 -27.08
C VAL A 253 7.16 -3.83 -25.71
N TYR A 254 6.41 -3.52 -24.65
CA TYR A 254 6.85 -3.63 -23.26
C TYR A 254 5.80 -4.39 -22.45
N SER A 255 6.23 -5.15 -21.48
CA SER A 255 5.32 -5.54 -20.41
C SER A 255 5.01 -4.33 -19.54
N ALA A 256 3.79 -4.27 -18.98
CA ALA A 256 3.43 -3.21 -18.04
C ALA A 256 4.37 -3.19 -16.81
N ASN A 257 4.82 -4.36 -16.35
CA ASN A 257 5.77 -4.45 -15.24
C ASN A 257 7.12 -3.80 -15.58
N GLU A 258 7.63 -3.98 -16.80
CA GLU A 258 8.87 -3.33 -17.23
C GLU A 258 8.74 -1.81 -17.23
N LEU A 259 7.68 -1.29 -17.88
CA LEU A 259 7.43 0.16 -17.90
C LEU A 259 7.30 0.72 -16.48
N LEU A 260 6.45 0.10 -15.66
CA LEU A 260 6.17 0.58 -14.30
C LEU A 260 7.41 0.48 -13.39
N THR A 261 8.24 -0.56 -13.54
CA THR A 261 9.49 -0.66 -12.80
C THR A 261 10.46 0.46 -13.16
N ARG A 262 10.61 0.77 -14.45
CA ARG A 262 11.43 1.91 -14.90
C ARG A 262 10.90 3.24 -14.35
N VAL A 263 9.58 3.43 -14.41
CA VAL A 263 8.94 4.67 -13.93
C VAL A 263 9.05 4.79 -12.41
N ASN A 264 8.65 3.78 -11.66
CA ASN A 264 8.47 3.89 -10.21
C ASN A 264 9.74 3.59 -9.42
N LEU A 265 10.36 2.43 -9.62
CA LEU A 265 11.55 2.01 -8.88
C LEU A 265 12.80 2.77 -9.36
N MET A 266 12.95 2.88 -10.68
CA MET A 266 14.10 3.52 -11.32
C MET A 266 13.87 5.01 -11.60
N LYS A 267 12.69 5.54 -11.22
CA LYS A 267 12.34 6.98 -11.27
C LYS A 267 12.52 7.65 -12.63
N ALA A 268 12.19 6.96 -13.73
CA ALA A 268 12.37 7.46 -15.09
C ALA A 268 11.59 8.74 -15.43
N TYR A 269 10.70 9.20 -14.55
CA TYR A 269 9.97 10.46 -14.68
C TYR A 269 10.72 11.67 -14.12
N ARG A 270 11.90 11.45 -13.51
CA ARG A 270 12.72 12.50 -12.89
C ARG A 270 13.95 12.81 -13.74
N ASP A 271 14.24 14.08 -13.92
CA ASP A 271 15.39 14.55 -14.72
C ASP A 271 16.76 14.30 -14.05
N ASP A 272 16.78 14.07 -12.74
CA ASP A 272 17.98 13.75 -11.96
C ASP A 272 18.33 12.24 -11.93
N TYR A 273 17.66 11.44 -12.76
CA TYR A 273 17.89 9.98 -12.89
C TYR A 273 18.16 9.61 -14.35
N ASP A 274 19.27 8.92 -14.61
CA ASP A 274 19.67 8.44 -15.95
C ASP A 274 18.93 7.15 -16.36
N THR A 275 17.68 6.97 -15.96
CA THR A 275 16.90 5.79 -16.32
C THR A 275 16.43 5.89 -17.76
N PRO A 276 16.88 4.97 -18.65
CA PRO A 276 16.47 5.02 -20.05
C PRO A 276 14.99 4.71 -20.19
N ILE A 277 14.25 5.68 -20.71
CA ILE A 277 12.85 5.52 -21.09
C ILE A 277 12.62 6.16 -22.44
N LYS A 278 11.87 5.49 -23.30
CA LYS A 278 11.49 6.06 -24.59
C LYS A 278 10.27 6.95 -24.41
N HIS A 279 10.35 8.17 -24.94
CA HIS A 279 9.18 9.06 -25.06
C HIS A 279 8.33 8.62 -26.25
N PHE A 280 7.09 8.26 -26.00
CA PHE A 280 6.15 7.78 -26.99
C PHE A 280 5.13 8.86 -27.30
N HIS A 281 4.76 9.01 -28.59
CA HIS A 281 3.63 9.86 -28.99
C HIS A 281 2.31 9.11 -28.83
N ASN A 282 2.23 7.89 -29.36
CA ASN A 282 1.04 7.07 -29.36
C ASN A 282 1.35 5.78 -28.59
N VAL A 283 0.49 5.46 -27.63
CA VAL A 283 0.64 4.28 -26.77
C VAL A 283 -0.66 3.51 -26.73
N CYS A 284 -0.57 2.23 -27.07
CA CYS A 284 -1.68 1.29 -26.88
C CYS A 284 -1.41 0.43 -25.65
N VAL A 285 -2.33 0.39 -24.71
CA VAL A 285 -2.26 -0.46 -23.52
C VAL A 285 -3.31 -1.56 -23.62
N VAL A 286 -2.86 -2.81 -23.63
CA VAL A 286 -3.74 -3.97 -23.70
C VAL A 286 -4.08 -4.45 -22.30
N GLY A 287 -5.35 -4.35 -21.92
CA GLY A 287 -5.86 -4.75 -20.60
C GLY A 287 -6.73 -3.68 -19.93
N ALA A 288 -7.48 -4.08 -18.92
CA ALA A 288 -8.40 -3.21 -18.17
C ALA A 288 -8.25 -3.32 -16.64
N GLY A 289 -7.27 -4.10 -16.15
CA GLY A 289 -6.96 -4.22 -14.73
C GLY A 289 -6.16 -3.02 -14.21
N ASN A 290 -5.94 -2.99 -12.89
CA ASN A 290 -5.22 -1.90 -12.22
C ASN A 290 -3.85 -1.63 -12.85
N VAL A 291 -3.09 -2.67 -13.19
CA VAL A 291 -1.75 -2.55 -13.78
C VAL A 291 -1.81 -1.86 -15.15
N ALA A 292 -2.78 -2.23 -16.00
CA ALA A 292 -2.98 -1.58 -17.30
C ALA A 292 -3.37 -0.11 -17.15
N MET A 293 -4.27 0.20 -16.21
CA MET A 293 -4.65 1.59 -15.93
C MET A 293 -3.48 2.41 -15.39
N ASP A 294 -2.64 1.84 -14.56
CA ASP A 294 -1.44 2.49 -14.03
C ASP A 294 -0.40 2.72 -15.13
N ALA A 295 -0.21 1.75 -16.05
CA ALA A 295 0.66 1.90 -17.20
C ALA A 295 0.18 3.01 -18.15
N ALA A 296 -1.12 3.03 -18.49
CA ALA A 296 -1.71 4.06 -19.34
C ALA A 296 -1.59 5.47 -18.73
N ARG A 297 -1.91 5.60 -17.44
CA ARG A 297 -1.79 6.88 -16.73
C ARG A 297 -0.34 7.35 -16.59
N SER A 298 0.60 6.43 -16.43
CA SER A 298 2.04 6.73 -16.39
C SER A 298 2.54 7.17 -17.76
N ALA A 299 2.15 6.46 -18.84
CA ALA A 299 2.49 6.83 -20.22
C ALA A 299 1.98 8.24 -20.57
N LYS A 300 0.74 8.57 -20.18
CA LYS A 300 0.18 9.91 -20.37
C LYS A 300 1.02 11.00 -19.69
N ARG A 301 1.46 10.78 -18.45
CA ARG A 301 2.31 11.70 -17.70
C ARG A 301 3.72 11.84 -18.28
N LEU A 302 4.19 10.80 -18.96
CA LEU A 302 5.47 10.80 -19.68
C LEU A 302 5.38 11.44 -21.08
N GLY A 303 4.23 12.01 -21.44
CA GLY A 303 4.05 12.81 -22.65
C GLY A 303 3.35 12.10 -23.80
N ALA A 304 2.80 10.90 -23.61
CA ALA A 304 1.95 10.27 -24.63
C ALA A 304 0.71 11.15 -24.91
N LYS A 305 0.44 11.39 -26.21
CA LYS A 305 -0.70 12.22 -26.66
C LYS A 305 -1.96 11.39 -26.85
N GLU A 306 -1.81 10.17 -27.35
CA GLU A 306 -2.87 9.21 -27.65
C GLU A 306 -2.51 7.85 -27.04
#